data_a494254e407a50680129fc06e99d4562
#
_entry.id   a494254e407a50680129fc06e99d4562
#
_cell.length_a   1.000
_cell.length_b   1.000
_cell.length_c   1.000
_cell.angle_alpha   90.00
_cell.angle_beta   90.00
_cell.angle_gamma   90.00
#
_symmetry.space_group_name_H-M   'P 1'
#
loop_
_entity.id
_entity.type
_entity.pdbx_description
1 polymer ?
#
loop_
_entity_poly.entity_id
_entity_poly.type
_entity_poly.pdbx_seq_one_letter_code
_entity_poly.pdbx_strand_id
1 'polypeptide(L)'
;MAKDKKAAPQQRTEKKEKAIVSYESKALETPTSKPRGERWAVAHVYSSKNDTIITLTDITGAETISVGSGGMMVNTDSQEGDPYAAMQAAYKVASEAKEKGITNINIEIRAPGGSGSKTPGSGAQAVVRVLARSGLRINRIEDVTPLPTDTIRRPGGKRGRRV
;
A
#
# COMPACT_ATOMS: atom_id res chain seq x y z
N MET A 1 -36.46 0.47 4.95
CA MET A 1 -35.48 -0.40 5.66
C MET A 1 -34.88 -1.36 4.66
N ALA A 2 -33.75 -1.00 4.09
CA ALA A 2 -32.99 -1.86 3.16
C ALA A 2 -32.20 -2.87 3.98
N LYS A 3 -32.50 -4.15 3.82
CA LYS A 3 -31.72 -5.27 4.38
C LYS A 3 -30.50 -5.45 3.49
N ASP A 4 -29.34 -4.95 3.93
CA ASP A 4 -28.05 -5.32 3.37
C ASP A 4 -27.84 -6.80 3.61
N LYS A 5 -28.09 -7.60 2.55
CA LYS A 5 -27.76 -9.03 2.56
C LYS A 5 -26.24 -9.14 2.62
N LYS A 6 -25.70 -9.50 3.78
CA LYS A 6 -24.28 -9.95 3.91
C LYS A 6 -24.06 -11.06 2.89
N ALA A 7 -23.34 -10.75 1.83
CA ALA A 7 -22.96 -11.75 0.83
C ALA A 7 -22.22 -12.91 1.50
N ALA A 8 -22.53 -14.15 1.10
CA ALA A 8 -21.89 -15.33 1.64
C ALA A 8 -20.35 -15.26 1.47
N PRO A 9 -19.54 -15.81 2.38
CA PRO A 9 -18.08 -15.68 2.38
C PRO A 9 -17.45 -16.12 1.04
N GLN A 10 -17.98 -17.13 0.38
CA GLN A 10 -17.52 -17.60 -0.93
C GLN A 10 -17.69 -16.54 -2.04
N GLN A 11 -18.82 -15.83 -2.07
CA GLN A 11 -19.05 -14.76 -3.05
C GLN A 11 -18.13 -13.55 -2.82
N ARG A 12 -17.67 -13.34 -1.59
CA ARG A 12 -16.73 -12.27 -1.25
C ARG A 12 -15.31 -12.60 -1.74
N THR A 13 -14.88 -13.86 -1.64
CA THR A 13 -13.59 -14.31 -2.17
C THR A 13 -13.52 -14.22 -3.68
N GLU A 14 -14.51 -14.75 -4.39
CA GLU A 14 -14.57 -14.68 -5.86
C GLU A 14 -14.58 -13.24 -6.40
N LYS A 15 -15.29 -12.32 -5.71
CA LYS A 15 -15.26 -10.90 -6.08
C LYS A 15 -13.90 -10.26 -5.90
N LYS A 16 -13.20 -10.59 -4.83
CA LYS A 16 -11.83 -10.09 -4.61
C LYS A 16 -10.86 -10.63 -5.66
N GLU A 17 -10.89 -11.93 -5.95
CA GLU A 17 -10.04 -12.55 -6.96
C GLU A 17 -10.26 -11.94 -8.36
N LYS A 18 -11.50 -11.77 -8.78
CA LYS A 18 -11.82 -11.09 -10.05
C LYS A 18 -11.35 -9.65 -10.08
N ALA A 19 -11.50 -8.92 -8.98
CA ALA A 19 -11.01 -7.55 -8.87
C ALA A 19 -9.48 -7.47 -8.93
N ILE A 20 -8.78 -8.39 -8.28
CA ILE A 20 -7.32 -8.49 -8.30
C ILE A 20 -6.82 -8.69 -9.74
N VAL A 21 -7.35 -9.67 -10.47
CA VAL A 21 -6.97 -9.94 -11.86
C VAL A 21 -7.22 -8.71 -12.75
N SER A 22 -8.32 -7.99 -12.52
CA SER A 22 -8.61 -6.77 -13.27
C SER A 22 -7.64 -5.63 -12.96
N TYR A 23 -7.18 -5.48 -11.72
CA TYR A 23 -6.18 -4.48 -11.36
C TYR A 23 -4.80 -4.80 -11.92
N GLU A 24 -4.40 -6.08 -11.92
CA GLU A 24 -3.14 -6.50 -12.54
C GLU A 24 -3.10 -6.18 -14.02
N SER A 25 -4.13 -6.56 -14.79
CA SER A 25 -4.18 -6.29 -16.22
C SER A 25 -4.13 -4.79 -16.51
N LYS A 26 -4.96 -4.00 -15.84
CA LYS A 26 -4.98 -2.55 -16.00
C LYS A 26 -3.66 -1.86 -15.61
N ALA A 27 -3.01 -2.34 -14.55
CA ALA A 27 -1.74 -1.77 -14.11
C ALA A 27 -0.59 -2.04 -15.09
N LEU A 28 -0.64 -3.13 -15.83
CA LEU A 28 0.36 -3.49 -16.84
C LEU A 28 0.09 -2.88 -18.22
N GLU A 29 -1.15 -2.43 -18.47
CA GLU A 29 -1.49 -1.72 -19.73
C GLU A 29 -0.78 -0.38 -19.81
N THR A 30 -0.18 -0.10 -20.97
CA THR A 30 0.36 1.22 -21.27
C THR A 30 -0.80 2.20 -21.48
N PRO A 31 -0.78 3.41 -20.89
CA PRO A 31 -1.85 4.36 -21.07
C PRO A 31 -1.97 4.75 -22.55
N THR A 32 -3.16 4.54 -23.11
CA THR A 32 -3.49 4.82 -24.53
C THR A 32 -3.58 6.33 -24.84
N SER A 33 -3.71 7.17 -23.83
CA SER A 33 -3.77 8.62 -23.98
C SER A 33 -2.45 9.26 -23.57
N LYS A 34 -1.89 10.12 -24.40
CA LYS A 34 -0.74 10.95 -24.03
C LYS A 34 -1.10 11.77 -22.80
N PRO A 35 -0.34 11.70 -21.70
CA PRO A 35 -0.63 12.48 -20.50
C PRO A 35 -0.59 13.97 -20.83
N ARG A 36 -1.59 14.72 -20.39
CA ARG A 36 -1.65 16.19 -20.49
C ARG A 36 -0.68 16.83 -19.48
N GLY A 37 0.63 16.67 -19.71
CA GLY A 37 1.66 17.16 -18.81
C GLY A 37 2.09 16.12 -17.75
N GLU A 38 3.22 16.36 -17.14
CA GLU A 38 3.75 15.51 -16.06
C GLU A 38 2.97 15.79 -14.77
N ARG A 39 2.24 14.78 -14.26
CA ARG A 39 1.59 14.86 -12.96
C ARG A 39 2.37 14.06 -11.93
N TRP A 40 2.65 14.71 -10.81
CA TRP A 40 3.45 14.18 -9.73
C TRP A 40 2.56 13.75 -8.56
N ALA A 41 2.96 12.69 -7.90
CA ALA A 41 2.30 12.18 -6.70
C ALA A 41 3.32 11.63 -5.71
N VAL A 42 2.92 11.50 -4.46
CA VAL A 42 3.72 10.88 -3.40
C VAL A 42 3.03 9.59 -2.96
N ALA A 43 3.77 8.49 -3.00
CA ALA A 43 3.31 7.19 -2.53
C ALA A 43 3.88 6.92 -1.13
N HIS A 44 3.06 7.07 -0.12
CA HIS A 44 3.39 6.74 1.26
C HIS A 44 3.16 5.24 1.49
N VAL A 45 4.23 4.49 1.73
CA VAL A 45 4.21 3.05 1.96
C VAL A 45 4.50 2.76 3.42
N TYR A 46 3.46 2.55 4.21
CA TYR A 46 3.61 2.03 5.57
C TYR A 46 3.66 0.51 5.53
N SER A 47 4.73 -0.09 6.03
CA SER A 47 4.88 -1.54 6.06
C SER A 47 5.32 -2.02 7.44
N SER A 48 4.48 -2.82 8.05
CA SER A 48 4.73 -3.54 9.30
C SER A 48 4.88 -5.05 9.02
N LYS A 49 5.04 -5.83 10.08
CA LYS A 49 4.99 -7.30 9.96
C LYS A 49 3.59 -7.84 9.72
N ASN A 50 2.54 -7.08 10.10
CA ASN A 50 1.15 -7.54 10.09
C ASN A 50 0.38 -7.05 8.87
N ASP A 51 0.68 -5.86 8.35
CA ASP A 51 0.00 -5.29 7.18
C ASP A 51 0.91 -4.30 6.44
N THR A 52 0.62 -4.10 5.16
CA THR A 52 1.24 -3.06 4.32
C THR A 52 0.13 -2.17 3.75
N ILE A 53 0.23 -0.86 4.04
CA ILE A 53 -0.72 0.16 3.60
C ILE A 53 0.00 1.10 2.63
N ILE A 54 -0.63 1.36 1.49
CA ILE A 54 -0.14 2.27 0.46
C ILE A 54 -1.15 3.39 0.31
N THR A 55 -0.72 4.62 0.52
CA THR A 55 -1.53 5.81 0.30
C THR A 55 -0.86 6.67 -0.75
N LEU A 56 -1.53 6.87 -1.87
CA LEU A 56 -1.07 7.76 -2.93
C LEU A 56 -1.74 9.13 -2.76
N THR A 57 -0.93 10.16 -2.62
CA THR A 57 -1.40 11.54 -2.45
C THR A 57 -0.84 12.44 -3.55
N ASP A 58 -1.43 13.62 -3.68
CA ASP A 58 -0.83 14.70 -4.46
C ASP A 58 0.51 15.12 -3.86
N ILE A 59 1.33 15.86 -4.59
CA ILE A 59 2.66 16.34 -4.15
C ILE A 59 2.59 17.16 -2.86
N THR A 60 1.48 17.82 -2.61
CA THR A 60 1.25 18.62 -1.39
C THR A 60 0.80 17.78 -0.20
N GLY A 61 0.40 16.52 -0.42
CA GLY A 61 -0.18 15.65 0.61
C GLY A 61 -1.63 15.99 0.99
N ALA A 62 -2.22 17.02 0.38
CA ALA A 62 -3.55 17.50 0.75
C ALA A 62 -4.70 16.62 0.25
N GLU A 63 -4.53 16.02 -0.93
CA GLU A 63 -5.53 15.15 -1.55
C GLU A 63 -5.05 13.70 -1.60
N THR A 64 -5.84 12.79 -1.09
CA THR A 64 -5.63 11.35 -1.25
C THR A 64 -6.22 10.89 -2.58
N ILE A 65 -5.37 10.39 -3.46
CA ILE A 65 -5.72 9.95 -4.80
C ILE A 65 -6.20 8.50 -4.79
N SER A 66 -5.46 7.63 -4.10
CA SER A 66 -5.74 6.20 -4.02
C SER A 66 -5.24 5.61 -2.71
N VAL A 67 -5.92 4.55 -2.23
CA VAL A 67 -5.49 3.79 -1.05
C VAL A 67 -5.60 2.30 -1.34
N GLY A 68 -4.55 1.56 -0.97
CA GLY A 68 -4.52 0.11 -1.03
C GLY A 68 -3.88 -0.46 0.24
N SER A 69 -4.40 -1.56 0.75
CA SER A 69 -3.78 -2.29 1.87
C SER A 69 -3.85 -3.79 1.66
N GLY A 70 -2.99 -4.54 2.36
CA GLY A 70 -3.02 -6.01 2.36
C GLY A 70 -4.38 -6.55 2.75
N GLY A 71 -4.99 -6.02 3.81
CA GLY A 71 -6.31 -6.45 4.27
C GLY A 71 -7.46 -6.20 3.29
N MET A 72 -7.30 -5.29 2.32
CA MET A 72 -8.28 -5.12 1.24
C MET A 72 -8.22 -6.25 0.22
N MET A 73 -7.04 -6.85 0.03
CA MET A 73 -6.78 -7.84 -1.02
C MET A 73 -7.00 -9.26 -0.56
N VAL A 74 -6.56 -9.60 0.64
CA VAL A 74 -6.70 -10.94 1.21
C VAL A 74 -7.85 -11.04 2.20
N ASN A 75 -8.30 -12.27 2.49
CA ASN A 75 -9.40 -12.52 3.42
C ASN A 75 -8.91 -12.99 4.79
N THR A 76 -7.66 -13.41 4.88
CA THR A 76 -7.06 -13.98 6.09
C THR A 76 -6.12 -12.97 6.72
N ASP A 77 -6.37 -12.58 7.96
CA ASP A 77 -5.59 -11.57 8.70
C ASP A 77 -4.09 -11.90 8.75
N SER A 78 -3.74 -13.19 8.84
CA SER A 78 -2.33 -13.63 8.88
C SER A 78 -1.56 -13.38 7.58
N GLN A 79 -2.26 -13.19 6.45
CA GLN A 79 -1.67 -12.97 5.13
C GLN A 79 -1.59 -11.50 4.72
N GLU A 80 -2.12 -10.58 5.52
CA GLU A 80 -2.12 -9.15 5.21
C GLU A 80 -0.71 -8.56 5.12
N GLY A 81 0.23 -9.08 5.95
CA GLY A 81 1.63 -8.69 5.95
C GLY A 81 2.50 -9.35 4.88
N ASP A 82 1.94 -10.27 4.09
CA ASP A 82 2.70 -10.99 3.08
C ASP A 82 3.05 -10.11 1.87
N PRO A 83 4.20 -10.36 1.23
CA PRO A 83 4.59 -9.66 0.00
C PRO A 83 3.56 -9.79 -1.12
N TYR A 84 2.82 -10.90 -1.17
CA TYR A 84 1.77 -11.11 -2.17
C TYR A 84 0.61 -10.13 -1.99
N ALA A 85 0.09 -9.97 -0.77
CA ALA A 85 -0.98 -9.03 -0.46
C ALA A 85 -0.56 -7.59 -0.78
N ALA A 86 0.67 -7.22 -0.40
CA ALA A 86 1.25 -5.92 -0.71
C ALA A 86 1.41 -5.68 -2.22
N MET A 87 1.78 -6.71 -2.99
CA MET A 87 1.83 -6.66 -4.46
C MET A 87 0.46 -6.32 -5.06
N GLN A 88 -0.58 -7.01 -4.62
CA GLN A 88 -1.94 -6.80 -5.12
C GLN A 88 -2.46 -5.40 -4.78
N ALA A 89 -2.19 -4.93 -3.55
CA ALA A 89 -2.51 -3.56 -3.16
C ALA A 89 -1.80 -2.52 -4.05
N ALA A 90 -0.53 -2.78 -4.38
CA ALA A 90 0.24 -1.89 -5.26
C ALA A 90 -0.30 -1.87 -6.70
N TYR A 91 -0.76 -3.00 -7.25
CA TYR A 91 -1.40 -3.03 -8.56
C TYR A 91 -2.69 -2.20 -8.59
N LYS A 92 -3.52 -2.30 -7.56
CA LYS A 92 -4.71 -1.46 -7.43
C LYS A 92 -4.34 0.01 -7.45
N VAL A 93 -3.40 0.43 -6.60
CA VAL A 93 -2.97 1.84 -6.52
C VAL A 93 -2.37 2.31 -7.83
N ALA A 94 -1.57 1.49 -8.51
CA ALA A 94 -0.97 1.82 -9.80
C ALA A 94 -2.01 1.98 -10.91
N SER A 95 -3.06 1.13 -10.95
CA SER A 95 -4.14 1.25 -11.93
C SER A 95 -4.94 2.54 -11.74
N GLU A 96 -5.32 2.85 -10.49
CA GLU A 96 -6.05 4.08 -10.16
C GLU A 96 -5.19 5.35 -10.42
N ALA A 97 -3.87 5.27 -10.16
CA ALA A 97 -2.93 6.35 -10.47
C ALA A 97 -2.90 6.67 -11.98
N LYS A 98 -2.83 5.63 -12.80
CA LYS A 98 -2.84 5.78 -14.26
C LYS A 98 -4.16 6.32 -14.78
N GLU A 99 -5.30 5.85 -14.25
CA GLU A 99 -6.63 6.36 -14.60
C GLU A 99 -6.75 7.87 -14.32
N LYS A 100 -6.11 8.35 -13.24
CA LYS A 100 -6.05 9.78 -12.89
C LYS A 100 -4.93 10.56 -13.62
N GLY A 101 -4.16 9.88 -14.49
CA GLY A 101 -3.13 10.49 -15.34
C GLY A 101 -1.84 10.85 -14.58
N ILE A 102 -1.52 10.18 -13.50
CA ILE A 102 -0.25 10.34 -12.78
C ILE A 102 0.85 9.63 -13.56
N THR A 103 1.97 10.32 -13.78
CA THR A 103 3.11 9.79 -14.52
C THR A 103 4.34 9.59 -13.65
N ASN A 104 4.55 10.49 -12.69
CA ASN A 104 5.75 10.52 -11.85
C ASN A 104 5.36 10.33 -10.38
N ILE A 105 6.14 9.52 -9.64
CA ILE A 105 5.91 9.26 -8.23
C ILE A 105 7.19 9.39 -7.42
N ASN A 106 7.07 9.95 -6.22
CA ASN A 106 8.05 9.83 -5.15
C ASN A 106 7.55 8.76 -4.19
N ILE A 107 8.42 7.89 -3.71
CA ILE A 107 8.06 6.81 -2.78
C ILE A 107 8.67 7.10 -1.42
N GLU A 108 7.84 7.15 -0.39
CA GLU A 108 8.21 7.28 0.99
C GLU A 108 7.88 6.00 1.75
N ILE A 109 8.91 5.28 2.17
CA ILE A 109 8.75 4.04 2.93
C ILE A 109 8.82 4.37 4.41
N ARG A 110 7.88 3.82 5.17
CA ARG A 110 7.81 4.01 6.60
C ARG A 110 7.58 2.68 7.32
N ALA A 111 8.45 2.37 8.27
CA ALA A 111 8.23 1.33 9.27
C ALA A 111 7.48 1.89 10.49
N PRO A 112 6.99 1.05 11.42
CA PRO A 112 6.38 1.52 12.67
C PRO A 112 7.23 2.51 13.44
N GLY A 113 8.54 2.29 13.51
CA GLY A 113 9.48 3.18 14.19
C GLY A 113 9.25 3.30 15.70
N GLY A 114 9.81 4.34 16.31
CA GLY A 114 9.67 4.58 17.75
C GLY A 114 10.15 3.41 18.60
N SER A 115 9.29 2.90 19.47
CA SER A 115 9.54 1.69 20.28
C SER A 115 9.32 0.37 19.51
N GLY A 116 8.75 0.43 18.30
CA GLY A 116 8.47 -0.71 17.44
C GLY A 116 9.64 -1.10 16.53
N SER A 117 9.33 -1.78 15.44
CA SER A 117 10.32 -2.15 14.42
C SER A 117 10.80 -0.92 13.65
N LYS A 118 12.10 -0.78 13.52
CA LYS A 118 12.73 0.27 12.70
C LYS A 118 12.91 -0.17 11.24
N THR A 119 12.79 -1.45 10.97
CA THR A 119 12.89 -2.02 9.63
C THR A 119 11.50 -2.18 9.03
N PRO A 120 11.27 -1.75 7.78
CA PRO A 120 10.04 -2.01 7.05
C PRO A 120 9.75 -3.51 6.91
N GLY A 121 8.49 -3.87 6.80
CA GLY A 121 8.08 -5.26 6.54
C GLY A 121 8.45 -5.72 5.12
N SER A 122 8.28 -7.02 4.87
CA SER A 122 8.58 -7.65 3.57
C SER A 122 7.77 -7.09 2.40
N GLY A 123 6.59 -6.54 2.68
CA GLY A 123 5.72 -5.93 1.68
C GLY A 123 6.29 -4.67 1.03
N ALA A 124 7.10 -3.88 1.75
CA ALA A 124 7.63 -2.62 1.22
C ALA A 124 8.41 -2.80 -0.09
N GLN A 125 9.31 -3.79 -0.13
CA GLN A 125 10.08 -4.07 -1.35
C GLN A 125 9.21 -4.57 -2.51
N ALA A 126 8.18 -5.36 -2.19
CA ALA A 126 7.23 -5.85 -3.19
C ALA A 126 6.46 -4.70 -3.83
N VAL A 127 6.00 -3.73 -3.04
CA VAL A 127 5.32 -2.51 -3.51
C VAL A 127 6.19 -1.72 -4.48
N VAL A 128 7.44 -1.42 -4.11
CA VAL A 128 8.36 -0.66 -4.97
C VAL A 128 8.57 -1.35 -6.32
N ARG A 129 8.76 -2.67 -6.32
CA ARG A 129 8.93 -3.44 -7.56
C ARG A 129 7.69 -3.38 -8.46
N VAL A 130 6.51 -3.45 -7.88
CA VAL A 130 5.25 -3.37 -8.65
C VAL A 130 5.04 -1.98 -9.21
N LEU A 131 5.23 -0.92 -8.43
CA LEU A 131 5.10 0.45 -8.91
C LEU A 131 6.06 0.75 -10.06
N ALA A 132 7.32 0.28 -9.97
CA ALA A 132 8.28 0.37 -11.06
C ALA A 132 7.84 -0.40 -12.31
N ARG A 133 7.38 -1.65 -12.11
CA ARG A 133 6.92 -2.52 -13.21
C ARG A 133 5.65 -2.01 -13.88
N SER A 134 4.81 -1.28 -13.14
CA SER A 134 3.58 -0.69 -13.68
C SER A 134 3.83 0.42 -14.70
N GLY A 135 5.06 0.86 -14.91
CA GLY A 135 5.41 1.93 -15.85
C GLY A 135 5.23 3.35 -15.30
N LEU A 136 5.02 3.50 -13.99
CA LEU A 136 5.14 4.78 -13.30
C LEU A 136 6.61 5.16 -13.19
N ARG A 137 6.94 6.42 -13.45
CA ARG A 137 8.30 6.92 -13.33
C ARG A 137 8.61 7.22 -11.87
N ILE A 138 9.48 6.44 -11.26
CA ILE A 138 9.96 6.66 -9.90
C ILE A 138 11.10 7.67 -9.95
N ASN A 139 10.94 8.78 -9.23
CA ASN A 139 11.96 9.81 -9.15
C ASN A 139 12.84 9.63 -7.91
N ARG A 140 12.22 9.41 -6.74
CA ARG A 140 12.92 9.33 -5.45
C ARG A 140 12.30 8.26 -4.58
N ILE A 141 13.15 7.53 -3.84
CA ILE A 141 12.72 6.56 -2.83
C ILE A 141 13.42 6.95 -1.53
N GLU A 142 12.63 7.19 -0.48
CA GLU A 142 13.12 7.61 0.82
C GLU A 142 12.59 6.72 1.93
N ASP A 143 13.39 6.56 2.97
CA ASP A 143 12.96 5.97 4.23
C ASP A 143 12.66 7.11 5.23
N VAL A 144 11.37 7.26 5.54
CA VAL A 144 10.86 8.28 6.47
C VAL A 144 10.46 7.67 7.81
N THR A 145 11.03 6.53 8.17
CA THR A 145 10.75 5.85 9.45
C THR A 145 11.13 6.76 10.63
N PRO A 146 10.22 7.03 11.57
CA PRO A 146 10.51 7.87 12.72
C PRO A 146 11.48 7.15 13.67
N LEU A 147 12.71 7.65 13.75
CA LEU A 147 13.73 7.18 14.66
C LEU A 147 13.81 8.10 15.87
N PRO A 148 13.63 7.60 17.10
CA PRO A 148 13.80 8.42 18.29
C PRO A 148 15.28 8.79 18.50
N THR A 149 15.53 9.99 18.98
CA THR A 149 16.88 10.47 19.31
C THR A 149 17.46 9.80 20.56
N ASP A 150 16.59 9.27 21.43
CA ASP A 150 16.96 8.55 22.65
C ASP A 150 16.17 7.24 22.76
N THR A 151 16.59 6.36 23.69
CA THR A 151 15.92 5.09 23.93
C THR A 151 14.54 5.30 24.54
N ILE A 152 13.51 4.87 23.81
CA ILE A 152 12.12 4.90 24.28
C ILE A 152 11.81 3.58 24.98
N ARG A 153 11.20 3.67 26.16
CA ARG A 153 10.71 2.50 26.89
C ARG A 153 9.61 1.80 26.11
N ARG A 154 9.73 0.50 25.94
CA ARG A 154 8.69 -0.30 25.31
C ARG A 154 7.41 -0.31 26.14
N PRO A 155 6.21 -0.34 25.52
CA PRO A 155 4.94 -0.51 26.23
C PRO A 155 4.93 -1.84 26.97
N GLY A 156 4.16 -1.94 28.07
CA GLY A 156 4.05 -3.17 28.88
C GLY A 156 4.54 -3.02 30.32
N GLY A 157 5.01 -1.85 30.73
CA GLY A 157 5.42 -1.58 32.11
C GLY A 157 6.66 -2.35 32.56
N LYS A 158 6.91 -2.40 33.88
CA LYS A 158 8.11 -3.01 34.47
C LYS A 158 8.12 -4.54 34.38
N ARG A 159 6.96 -5.20 34.45
CA ARG A 159 6.83 -6.67 34.46
C ARG A 159 6.48 -7.28 33.10
N GLY A 160 6.25 -6.45 32.09
CA GLY A 160 5.80 -6.91 30.78
C GLY A 160 4.39 -7.50 30.81
N ARG A 161 3.92 -7.99 29.67
CA ARG A 161 2.68 -8.75 29.57
C ARG A 161 3.00 -10.20 29.95
N ARG A 162 2.33 -10.74 30.98
CA ARG A 162 2.29 -12.18 31.19
C ARG A 162 1.44 -12.80 30.09
N VAL A 163 2.02 -13.70 29.32
CA VAL A 163 1.32 -14.54 28.35
C VAL A 163 0.76 -15.72 29.09
#